data_c594a7ca6f2c03d4e2c48e1320eac6e9
#
_entry.id   c594a7ca6f2c03d4e2c48e1320eac6e9
#
_cell.length_a   1.000
_cell.length_b   1.000
_cell.length_c   1.000
_cell.angle_alpha   90.00
_cell.angle_beta   90.00
_cell.angle_gamma   90.00
#
_symmetry.space_group_name_H-M   'P 1'
#
loop_
_entity.id
_entity.type
_entity.pdbx_description
1 polymer ?
#
loop_
_entity_poly.entity_id
_entity_poly.type
_entity_poly.pdbx_seq_one_letter_code
_entity_poly.pdbx_strand_id
1 'polypeptide(L)'
;MTEEQKYLFDLQGYIVLKDVVPSSAVEACNKSLDRFEDMPPEDFPSPLCLGTPKTEKEIYISNILEADAAFNFLIDIPEVLSVVQGVTCGSYRLNHTYTIYRWAGGYSGLHGHNIPISYKCQYHCRNGEMVSTLTKAVFPLMDCDVEDGCFAGIPGSHKSNFIRPWGGHPDENPVFAPIPANAGDAIIFTCLLYTS
;
A
#
# COMPACT_ATOMS: atom_id res chain seq x y z
N MET A 1 -12.85 0.33 -13.82
CA MET A 1 -11.89 -0.79 -13.94
C MET A 1 -12.08 -1.48 -15.28
N THR A 2 -11.01 -1.66 -16.06
CA THR A 2 -11.05 -2.35 -17.36
C THR A 2 -11.06 -3.88 -17.17
N GLU A 3 -11.40 -4.64 -18.24
CA GLU A 3 -11.35 -6.12 -18.19
C GLU A 3 -9.91 -6.64 -17.98
N GLU A 4 -8.90 -5.96 -18.55
CA GLU A 4 -7.50 -6.27 -18.31
C GLU A 4 -7.12 -6.05 -16.84
N GLN A 5 -7.52 -4.94 -16.24
CA GLN A 5 -7.28 -4.66 -14.84
C GLN A 5 -7.94 -5.68 -13.92
N LYS A 6 -9.16 -6.14 -14.26
CA LYS A 6 -9.85 -7.21 -13.51
C LYS A 6 -9.05 -8.51 -13.57
N TYR A 7 -8.62 -8.90 -14.77
CA TYR A 7 -7.83 -10.11 -14.96
C TYR A 7 -6.51 -10.07 -14.18
N LEU A 8 -5.77 -8.97 -14.28
CA LEU A 8 -4.50 -8.81 -13.60
C LEU A 8 -4.66 -8.76 -12.08
N PHE A 9 -5.67 -8.03 -11.57
CA PHE A 9 -5.92 -7.98 -10.13
C PHE A 9 -6.32 -9.36 -9.58
N ASP A 10 -7.21 -10.07 -10.26
CA ASP A 10 -7.56 -11.44 -9.85
C ASP A 10 -6.35 -12.38 -9.94
N LEU A 11 -5.53 -12.29 -10.99
CA LEU A 11 -4.37 -13.16 -11.17
C LEU A 11 -3.32 -12.97 -10.09
N GLN A 12 -2.90 -11.72 -9.86
CA GLN A 12 -1.70 -11.41 -9.06
C GLN A 12 -1.99 -10.71 -7.72
N GLY A 13 -3.20 -10.20 -7.49
CA GLY A 13 -3.62 -9.56 -6.25
C GLY A 13 -3.32 -8.07 -6.15
N TYR A 14 -2.77 -7.46 -7.20
CA TYR A 14 -2.47 -6.04 -7.28
C TYR A 14 -2.50 -5.52 -8.72
N ILE A 15 -2.55 -4.20 -8.87
CA ILE A 15 -2.26 -3.50 -10.13
C ILE A 15 -1.50 -2.21 -9.82
N VAL A 16 -0.76 -1.74 -10.82
CA VAL A 16 -0.08 -0.43 -10.78
C VAL A 16 -0.75 0.48 -11.80
N LEU A 17 -1.23 1.62 -11.34
CA LEU A 17 -1.70 2.70 -12.19
C LEU A 17 -0.59 3.73 -12.32
N LYS A 18 -0.26 4.10 -13.57
CA LYS A 18 0.82 5.04 -13.86
C LYS A 18 0.31 6.48 -13.92
N ASP A 19 1.11 7.41 -13.37
CA ASP A 19 0.92 8.85 -13.49
C ASP A 19 -0.47 9.36 -13.07
N VAL A 20 -1.05 8.80 -11.98
CA VAL A 20 -2.39 9.17 -11.50
C VAL A 20 -2.37 10.34 -10.51
N VAL A 21 -1.21 10.65 -9.92
CA VAL A 21 -1.01 11.81 -9.04
C VAL A 21 -0.14 12.84 -9.76
N PRO A 22 -0.63 14.04 -10.03
CA PRO A 22 0.18 15.09 -10.65
C PRO A 22 1.43 15.44 -9.82
N SER A 23 2.53 15.78 -10.47
CA SER A 23 3.78 16.15 -9.80
C SER A 23 3.61 17.27 -8.77
N SER A 24 2.76 18.25 -9.05
CA SER A 24 2.44 19.33 -8.10
C SER A 24 1.77 18.84 -6.81
N ALA A 25 0.95 17.78 -6.88
CA ALA A 25 0.34 17.17 -5.69
C ALA A 25 1.37 16.33 -4.92
N VAL A 26 2.25 15.60 -5.63
CA VAL A 26 3.38 14.89 -5.03
C VAL A 26 4.30 15.86 -4.28
N GLU A 27 4.68 16.97 -4.91
CA GLU A 27 5.51 18.01 -4.29
C GLU A 27 4.84 18.61 -3.03
N ALA A 28 3.53 18.87 -3.09
CA ALA A 28 2.78 19.38 -1.94
C ALA A 28 2.76 18.37 -0.78
N CYS A 29 2.56 17.09 -1.06
CA CYS A 29 2.64 16.02 -0.06
C CYS A 29 4.04 15.94 0.56
N ASN A 30 5.09 15.91 -0.25
CA ASN A 30 6.47 15.84 0.23
C ASN A 30 6.80 17.03 1.12
N LYS A 31 6.49 18.25 0.67
CA LYS A 31 6.69 19.47 1.47
C LYS A 31 5.97 19.42 2.82
N SER A 32 4.79 18.82 2.86
CA SER A 32 4.07 18.62 4.13
C SER A 32 4.76 17.59 5.01
N LEU A 33 5.29 16.52 4.42
CA LEU A 33 5.96 15.44 5.13
C LEU A 33 7.31 15.87 5.72
N ASP A 34 8.09 16.71 5.03
CA ASP A 34 9.40 17.20 5.48
C ASP A 34 9.37 17.76 6.90
N ARG A 35 8.21 18.27 7.33
CA ARG A 35 8.01 18.80 8.69
C ARG A 35 8.12 17.74 9.79
N PHE A 36 7.84 16.48 9.46
CA PHE A 36 7.74 15.40 10.46
C PHE A 36 9.00 14.54 10.55
N GLU A 37 9.92 14.66 9.58
CA GLU A 37 11.13 13.84 9.55
C GLU A 37 11.96 13.98 10.82
N ASP A 38 12.24 15.23 11.22
CA ASP A 38 13.03 15.54 12.41
C ASP A 38 12.18 15.88 13.64
N MET A 39 10.85 15.93 13.52
CA MET A 39 9.97 16.28 14.62
C MET A 39 9.95 15.16 15.67
N PRO A 40 10.12 15.48 16.96
CA PRO A 40 9.87 14.51 18.00
C PRO A 40 8.42 13.99 17.98
N PRO A 41 8.18 12.69 18.14
CA PRO A 41 6.82 12.13 18.08
C PRO A 41 5.83 12.73 19.08
N GLU A 42 6.30 13.18 20.23
CA GLU A 42 5.51 13.87 21.26
C GLU A 42 5.00 15.24 20.81
N ASP A 43 5.63 15.83 19.78
CA ASP A 43 5.26 17.13 19.21
C ASP A 43 4.33 16.98 18.00
N PHE A 44 4.00 15.76 17.60
CA PHE A 44 3.08 15.55 16.48
C PHE A 44 1.70 16.16 16.79
N PRO A 45 1.16 16.98 15.87
CA PRO A 45 -0.18 17.51 16.06
C PRO A 45 -1.22 16.38 16.10
N SER A 46 -2.09 16.39 17.11
CA SER A 46 -3.19 15.42 17.19
C SER A 46 -4.11 15.55 15.95
N PRO A 47 -4.56 14.44 15.34
CA PRO A 47 -4.48 13.06 15.81
C PRO A 47 -3.34 12.23 15.21
N LEU A 48 -2.29 12.84 14.67
CA LEU A 48 -1.12 12.12 14.18
C LEU A 48 -0.45 11.35 15.32
N CYS A 49 -0.02 10.14 15.03
CA CYS A 49 0.72 9.32 15.99
C CYS A 49 1.61 8.31 15.26
N LEU A 50 2.62 7.80 15.97
CA LEU A 50 3.40 6.69 15.43
C LEU A 50 2.55 5.43 15.32
N GLY A 51 2.60 4.77 14.17
CA GLY A 51 2.00 3.45 13.96
C GLY A 51 2.86 2.33 14.57
N THR A 52 4.18 2.53 14.55
CA THR A 52 5.19 1.69 15.19
C THR A 52 6.24 2.58 15.86
N PRO A 53 7.01 2.09 16.84
CA PRO A 53 8.10 2.87 17.41
C PRO A 53 9.07 3.37 16.33
N LYS A 54 9.45 4.65 16.37
CA LYS A 54 10.44 5.25 15.47
C LYS A 54 11.78 4.53 15.64
N THR A 55 12.44 4.26 14.54
CA THR A 55 13.79 3.69 14.48
C THR A 55 14.70 4.61 13.67
N GLU A 56 16.00 4.32 13.64
CA GLU A 56 16.95 5.01 12.75
C GLU A 56 16.66 4.76 11.26
N LYS A 57 15.86 3.75 10.95
CA LYS A 57 15.60 3.29 9.57
C LYS A 57 14.16 3.45 9.11
N GLU A 58 13.25 3.79 9.99
CA GLU A 58 11.84 3.90 9.66
C GLU A 58 11.10 4.86 10.60
N ILE A 59 10.25 5.68 10.01
CA ILE A 59 9.19 6.42 10.72
C ILE A 59 7.86 6.06 10.07
N TYR A 60 6.92 5.54 10.87
CA TYR A 60 5.56 5.24 10.44
C TYR A 60 4.59 6.17 11.14
N ILE A 61 3.95 7.09 10.40
CA ILE A 61 3.00 8.07 10.92
C ILE A 61 1.60 7.71 10.48
N SER A 62 0.72 7.47 11.45
CA SER A 62 -0.72 7.19 11.23
C SER A 62 -1.52 8.49 11.16
N ASN A 63 -2.70 8.40 10.51
CA ASN A 63 -3.68 9.49 10.35
C ASN A 63 -3.18 10.65 9.48
N ILE A 64 -2.37 10.35 8.48
CA ILE A 64 -1.65 11.37 7.70
C ILE A 64 -2.55 12.39 6.97
N LEU A 65 -3.81 12.06 6.69
CA LEU A 65 -4.76 13.01 6.10
C LEU A 65 -5.00 14.24 6.98
N GLU A 66 -4.86 14.09 8.28
CA GLU A 66 -5.03 15.18 9.25
C GLU A 66 -3.78 16.09 9.34
N ALA A 67 -2.69 15.71 8.71
CA ALA A 67 -1.46 16.48 8.71
C ALA A 67 -1.56 17.73 7.84
N ASP A 68 -2.17 17.61 6.68
CA ASP A 68 -2.27 18.68 5.70
C ASP A 68 -3.33 18.40 4.64
N ALA A 69 -3.98 19.45 4.14
CA ALA A 69 -4.97 19.36 3.06
C ALA A 69 -4.38 18.82 1.74
N ALA A 70 -3.06 18.88 1.57
CA ALA A 70 -2.37 18.32 0.40
C ALA A 70 -2.67 16.83 0.20
N PHE A 71 -2.88 16.06 1.28
CA PHE A 71 -3.20 14.64 1.21
C PHE A 71 -4.63 14.34 0.78
N ASN A 72 -5.55 15.33 0.85
CA ASN A 72 -6.94 15.12 0.45
C ASN A 72 -7.07 14.74 -1.02
N PHE A 73 -6.14 15.17 -1.87
CA PHE A 73 -6.12 14.80 -3.29
C PHE A 73 -6.04 13.28 -3.48
N LEU A 74 -5.35 12.57 -2.58
CA LEU A 74 -5.12 11.12 -2.71
C LEU A 74 -6.37 10.26 -2.41
N ILE A 75 -7.45 10.86 -1.85
CA ILE A 75 -8.62 10.09 -1.40
C ILE A 75 -9.62 9.83 -2.54
N ASP A 76 -9.68 10.68 -3.54
CA ASP A 76 -10.75 10.66 -4.55
C ASP A 76 -10.25 10.67 -6.01
N ILE A 77 -9.04 10.15 -6.25
CA ILE A 77 -8.50 9.96 -7.59
C ILE A 77 -9.42 9.01 -8.39
N PRO A 78 -10.06 9.45 -9.47
CA PRO A 78 -11.10 8.68 -10.17
C PRO A 78 -10.61 7.32 -10.66
N GLU A 79 -9.37 7.24 -11.15
CA GLU A 79 -8.74 6.01 -11.63
C GLU A 79 -8.57 4.99 -10.51
N VAL A 80 -8.13 5.44 -9.34
CA VAL A 80 -7.98 4.61 -8.13
C VAL A 80 -9.33 4.14 -7.63
N LEU A 81 -10.30 5.06 -7.52
CA LEU A 81 -11.66 4.74 -7.07
C LEU A 81 -12.36 3.77 -8.01
N SER A 82 -12.14 3.87 -9.32
CA SER A 82 -12.67 2.92 -10.30
C SER A 82 -12.20 1.49 -10.02
N VAL A 83 -10.94 1.32 -9.62
CA VAL A 83 -10.41 0.00 -9.22
C VAL A 83 -11.01 -0.45 -7.90
N VAL A 84 -11.00 0.42 -6.89
CA VAL A 84 -11.55 0.12 -5.56
C VAL A 84 -13.01 -0.33 -5.67
N GLN A 85 -13.84 0.37 -6.44
CA GLN A 85 -15.23 -0.04 -6.71
C GLN A 85 -15.33 -1.42 -7.35
N GLY A 86 -14.46 -1.70 -8.31
CA GLY A 86 -14.44 -2.97 -9.02
C GLY A 86 -14.06 -4.17 -8.16
N VAL A 87 -13.27 -3.96 -7.10
CA VAL A 87 -12.80 -5.03 -6.21
C VAL A 87 -13.55 -5.10 -4.87
N THR A 88 -14.50 -4.18 -4.61
CA THR A 88 -15.26 -4.12 -3.35
C THR A 88 -16.76 -4.24 -3.53
N CYS A 89 -17.23 -4.68 -4.70
CA CYS A 89 -18.65 -4.70 -5.07
C CYS A 89 -19.34 -3.32 -4.91
N GLY A 90 -18.61 -2.23 -5.16
CA GLY A 90 -19.14 -0.88 -5.17
C GLY A 90 -19.36 -0.22 -3.80
N SER A 91 -19.15 -0.95 -2.70
CA SER A 91 -19.33 -0.42 -1.33
C SER A 91 -18.00 -0.43 -0.59
N TYR A 92 -17.50 0.75 -0.26
CA TYR A 92 -16.25 0.90 0.49
C TYR A 92 -16.29 2.12 1.40
N ARG A 93 -15.36 2.14 2.34
CA ARG A 93 -15.09 3.29 3.22
C ARG A 93 -13.59 3.39 3.46
N LEU A 94 -13.09 4.60 3.67
CA LEU A 94 -11.74 4.79 4.15
C LEU A 94 -11.61 4.21 5.57
N ASN A 95 -10.62 3.35 5.75
CA ASN A 95 -10.39 2.67 7.03
C ASN A 95 -9.31 3.36 7.86
N HIS A 96 -8.13 3.58 7.26
CA HIS A 96 -6.99 4.24 7.89
C HIS A 96 -6.05 4.78 6.83
N THR A 97 -5.23 5.74 7.25
CA THR A 97 -4.20 6.36 6.40
C THR A 97 -2.90 6.47 7.16
N TYR A 98 -1.80 6.36 6.44
CA TYR A 98 -0.47 6.49 7.02
C TYR A 98 0.56 6.81 5.95
N THR A 99 1.72 7.28 6.40
CA THR A 99 2.93 7.37 5.60
C THR A 99 4.06 6.62 6.26
N ILE A 100 5.00 6.17 5.47
CA ILE A 100 6.22 5.54 5.95
C ILE A 100 7.41 6.24 5.29
N TYR A 101 8.32 6.73 6.12
CA TYR A 101 9.67 7.08 5.70
C TYR A 101 10.55 5.88 5.95
N ARG A 102 11.37 5.57 4.97
CA ARG A 102 12.28 4.44 5.10
C ARG A 102 13.64 4.81 4.50
N TRP A 103 14.68 4.53 5.26
CA TRP A 103 16.06 4.73 4.87
C TRP A 103 16.75 3.41 4.59
N ALA A 104 17.96 3.49 4.01
CA ALA A 104 18.75 2.33 3.63
C ALA A 104 18.86 1.29 4.77
N GLY A 105 18.53 0.05 4.44
CA GLY A 105 18.49 -1.08 5.36
C GLY A 105 17.24 -1.15 6.24
N GLY A 106 16.24 -0.27 6.02
CA GLY A 106 14.90 -0.43 6.57
C GLY A 106 14.04 -1.31 5.66
N TYR A 107 13.24 -2.19 6.23
CA TYR A 107 12.26 -2.98 5.51
C TYR A 107 11.10 -3.40 6.41
N SER A 108 9.94 -3.61 5.82
CA SER A 108 8.85 -4.31 6.52
C SER A 108 9.02 -5.80 6.33
N GLY A 109 8.95 -6.58 7.40
CA GLY A 109 8.91 -8.02 7.27
C GLY A 109 7.74 -8.47 6.39
N LEU A 110 7.97 -9.50 5.57
CA LEU A 110 6.96 -10.04 4.67
C LEU A 110 5.72 -10.47 5.46
N HIS A 111 4.61 -9.80 5.24
CA HIS A 111 3.35 -10.01 5.95
C HIS A 111 2.17 -10.16 4.99
N GLY A 112 1.15 -10.86 5.46
CA GLY A 112 -0.13 -11.04 4.78
C GLY A 112 -1.17 -11.50 5.80
N HIS A 113 -2.45 -11.47 5.44
CA HIS A 113 -3.54 -11.76 6.38
C HIS A 113 -4.32 -13.04 6.06
N ASN A 114 -3.76 -13.90 5.24
CA ASN A 114 -4.45 -15.12 4.81
C ASN A 114 -4.31 -16.29 5.80
N ILE A 115 -3.27 -16.28 6.68
CA ILE A 115 -3.08 -17.39 7.66
C ILE A 115 -2.49 -16.83 8.98
N PRO A 116 -3.21 -16.98 10.11
CA PRO A 116 -4.61 -17.46 10.19
C PRO A 116 -5.55 -16.50 9.46
N ILE A 117 -6.60 -17.03 8.85
CA ILE A 117 -7.56 -16.23 8.07
C ILE A 117 -8.13 -15.14 8.96
N SER A 118 -7.87 -13.88 8.56
CA SER A 118 -8.48 -12.72 9.21
C SER A 118 -9.88 -12.49 8.63
N TYR A 119 -10.88 -12.37 9.49
CA TYR A 119 -12.22 -11.99 9.05
C TYR A 119 -12.27 -10.58 8.41
N LYS A 120 -11.25 -9.75 8.65
CA LYS A 120 -11.14 -8.40 8.08
C LYS A 120 -10.57 -8.40 6.68
N CYS A 121 -9.79 -9.40 6.32
CA CYS A 121 -9.09 -9.47 5.04
C CYS A 121 -9.51 -10.76 4.35
N GLN A 122 -10.39 -10.63 3.36
CA GLN A 122 -10.85 -11.75 2.55
C GLN A 122 -10.84 -11.36 1.09
N TYR A 123 -10.55 -12.32 0.25
CA TYR A 123 -10.67 -12.20 -1.20
C TYR A 123 -11.39 -13.41 -1.78
N HIS A 124 -12.36 -13.17 -2.62
CA HIS A 124 -12.96 -14.20 -3.45
C HIS A 124 -13.47 -13.59 -4.75
N CYS A 125 -13.52 -14.41 -5.78
CA CYS A 125 -14.17 -14.09 -7.05
C CYS A 125 -15.25 -15.13 -7.32
N ARG A 126 -16.48 -14.67 -7.56
CA ARG A 126 -17.62 -15.53 -7.86
C ARG A 126 -18.47 -14.89 -8.96
N ASN A 127 -18.79 -15.66 -10.00
CA ASN A 127 -19.60 -15.20 -11.13
C ASN A 127 -19.05 -13.93 -11.81
N GLY A 128 -17.72 -13.75 -11.83
CA GLY A 128 -17.08 -12.57 -12.41
C GLY A 128 -17.06 -11.33 -11.50
N GLU A 129 -17.55 -11.44 -10.27
CA GLU A 129 -17.51 -10.39 -9.27
C GLU A 129 -16.40 -10.67 -8.24
N MET A 130 -15.50 -9.70 -8.08
CA MET A 130 -14.42 -9.75 -7.07
C MET A 130 -14.86 -9.08 -5.79
N VAL A 131 -14.53 -9.69 -4.66
CA VAL A 131 -14.73 -9.12 -3.33
C VAL A 131 -13.42 -9.15 -2.55
N SER A 132 -12.83 -7.98 -2.35
CA SER A 132 -11.71 -7.74 -1.46
C SER A 132 -12.19 -6.89 -0.29
N THR A 133 -12.21 -7.45 0.91
CA THR A 133 -12.78 -6.75 2.06
C THR A 133 -11.84 -5.69 2.66
N LEU A 134 -10.54 -5.77 2.36
CA LEU A 134 -9.56 -4.74 2.68
C LEU A 134 -8.60 -4.58 1.50
N THR A 135 -8.65 -3.41 0.88
CA THR A 135 -7.81 -3.02 -0.26
C THR A 135 -7.02 -1.78 0.13
N LYS A 136 -5.76 -1.75 -0.24
CA LYS A 136 -4.87 -0.59 -0.04
C LYS A 136 -4.51 0.04 -1.36
N ALA A 137 -4.34 1.36 -1.34
CA ALA A 137 -3.64 2.12 -2.37
C ALA A 137 -2.38 2.73 -1.74
N VAL A 138 -1.24 2.43 -2.31
CA VAL A 138 0.06 3.03 -1.95
C VAL A 138 0.42 4.02 -3.04
N PHE A 139 0.79 5.22 -2.65
CA PHE A 139 1.22 6.29 -3.53
C PHE A 139 2.70 6.58 -3.24
N PRO A 140 3.61 6.10 -4.09
CA PRO A 140 5.01 6.51 -4.02
C PRO A 140 5.12 8.02 -4.20
N LEU A 141 5.79 8.69 -3.28
CA LEU A 141 6.06 10.13 -3.35
C LEU A 141 7.49 10.43 -3.83
N MET A 142 8.25 9.37 -4.09
CA MET A 142 9.58 9.36 -4.71
C MET A 142 9.63 8.21 -5.70
N ASP A 143 10.47 8.34 -6.72
CA ASP A 143 10.78 7.21 -7.60
C ASP A 143 11.44 6.11 -6.78
N CYS A 144 11.02 4.88 -6.98
CA CYS A 144 11.48 3.75 -6.19
C CYS A 144 11.66 2.54 -7.10
N ASP A 145 12.92 2.25 -7.43
CA ASP A 145 13.31 1.09 -8.22
C ASP A 145 13.75 -0.08 -7.31
N VAL A 146 14.08 -1.19 -7.91
CA VAL A 146 14.47 -2.43 -7.22
C VAL A 146 15.66 -2.18 -6.27
N GLU A 147 16.64 -1.41 -6.70
CA GLU A 147 17.83 -1.08 -5.91
C GLU A 147 17.55 -0.13 -4.74
N ASP A 148 16.44 0.62 -4.80
CA ASP A 148 16.01 1.53 -3.75
C ASP A 148 15.17 0.85 -2.66
N GLY A 149 14.83 -0.43 -2.83
CA GLY A 149 13.96 -1.17 -1.93
C GLY A 149 12.49 -0.85 -2.15
N CYS A 150 12.03 -0.88 -3.39
CA CYS A 150 10.66 -0.61 -3.77
C CYS A 150 9.65 -1.53 -3.09
N PHE A 151 8.37 -1.17 -3.17
CA PHE A 151 7.28 -2.05 -2.76
C PHE A 151 7.42 -3.42 -3.43
N ALA A 152 7.15 -4.49 -2.69
CA ALA A 152 7.31 -5.83 -3.21
C ALA A 152 6.27 -6.78 -2.63
N GLY A 153 6.02 -7.90 -3.31
CA GLY A 153 5.02 -8.87 -2.87
C GLY A 153 5.19 -10.23 -3.51
N ILE A 154 4.31 -11.15 -3.15
CA ILE A 154 4.24 -12.48 -3.77
C ILE A 154 2.99 -12.51 -4.65
N PRO A 155 3.13 -12.36 -5.98
CA PRO A 155 1.96 -12.35 -6.89
C PRO A 155 1.11 -13.60 -6.74
N GLY A 156 -0.21 -13.43 -6.63
CA GLY A 156 -1.16 -14.52 -6.48
C GLY A 156 -1.30 -15.09 -5.06
N SER A 157 -0.48 -14.64 -4.10
CA SER A 157 -0.51 -15.18 -2.72
C SER A 157 -1.81 -14.91 -1.96
N HIS A 158 -2.60 -13.95 -2.39
CA HIS A 158 -3.93 -13.66 -1.84
C HIS A 158 -4.93 -14.82 -2.01
N LYS A 159 -4.62 -15.78 -2.89
CA LYS A 159 -5.38 -17.02 -3.11
C LYS A 159 -4.74 -18.24 -2.44
N SER A 160 -3.59 -18.09 -1.78
CA SER A 160 -2.91 -19.21 -1.12
C SER A 160 -3.64 -19.62 0.16
N ASN A 161 -4.03 -20.89 0.22
CA ASN A 161 -4.67 -21.49 1.38
C ASN A 161 -3.68 -22.22 2.30
N PHE A 162 -2.40 -22.14 2.01
CA PHE A 162 -1.33 -22.80 2.76
C PHE A 162 -0.35 -21.78 3.32
N ILE A 163 0.23 -22.10 4.47
CA ILE A 163 1.32 -21.34 5.07
C ILE A 163 2.51 -21.36 4.10
N ARG A 164 3.08 -20.20 3.82
CA ARG A 164 4.31 -20.14 3.04
C ARG A 164 5.44 -20.87 3.77
N PRO A 165 6.24 -21.66 3.07
CA PRO A 165 7.27 -22.49 3.72
C PRO A 165 8.59 -21.74 3.96
N TRP A 166 8.69 -20.50 3.51
CA TRP A 166 9.92 -19.68 3.60
C TRP A 166 9.85 -18.66 4.72
N GLY A 167 11.02 -18.14 5.14
CA GLY A 167 11.17 -17.14 6.19
C GLY A 167 10.48 -15.80 5.92
N GLY A 168 10.63 -14.87 6.85
CA GLY A 168 10.02 -13.53 6.78
C GLY A 168 10.81 -12.51 6.01
N HIS A 169 12.07 -12.79 5.69
CA HIS A 169 12.91 -11.89 4.91
C HIS A 169 12.61 -12.04 3.41
N PRO A 170 12.53 -10.96 2.64
CA PRO A 170 12.34 -11.01 1.19
C PRO A 170 13.32 -11.94 0.48
N ASP A 171 14.60 -11.86 0.79
CA ASP A 171 15.68 -12.64 0.15
C ASP A 171 15.57 -14.16 0.39
N GLU A 172 14.84 -14.57 1.40
CA GLU A 172 14.58 -16.00 1.69
C GLU A 172 13.43 -16.58 0.87
N ASN A 173 12.77 -15.75 0.06
CA ASN A 173 11.55 -16.12 -0.63
C ASN A 173 11.72 -16.12 -2.15
N PRO A 174 11.81 -17.29 -2.79
CA PRO A 174 12.13 -17.41 -4.22
C PRO A 174 11.03 -16.92 -5.18
N VAL A 175 9.83 -16.63 -4.67
CA VAL A 175 8.68 -16.14 -5.45
C VAL A 175 8.33 -14.69 -5.11
N PHE A 176 9.17 -14.03 -4.32
CA PHE A 176 9.03 -12.63 -4.02
C PHE A 176 9.40 -11.79 -5.24
N ALA A 177 8.56 -10.81 -5.58
CA ALA A 177 8.75 -9.99 -6.74
C ALA A 177 8.74 -8.50 -6.36
N PRO A 178 9.75 -7.73 -6.76
CA PRO A 178 9.72 -6.28 -6.65
C PRO A 178 8.64 -5.69 -7.57
N ILE A 179 8.04 -4.61 -7.12
CA ILE A 179 6.99 -3.86 -7.82
C ILE A 179 7.45 -2.39 -7.88
N PRO A 180 8.37 -2.05 -8.78
CA PRO A 180 8.87 -0.69 -8.90
C PRO A 180 7.78 0.27 -9.36
N ALA A 181 7.81 1.48 -8.81
CA ALA A 181 6.86 2.52 -9.12
C ALA A 181 7.50 3.89 -8.96
N ASN A 182 7.07 4.84 -9.79
CA ASN A 182 7.56 6.21 -9.77
C ASN A 182 6.67 7.09 -8.89
N ALA A 183 7.19 8.23 -8.49
CA ALA A 183 6.41 9.29 -7.87
C ALA A 183 5.21 9.65 -8.75
N GLY A 184 4.01 9.60 -8.17
CA GLY A 184 2.77 9.83 -8.90
C GLY A 184 2.03 8.57 -9.38
N ASP A 185 2.64 7.40 -9.30
CA ASP A 185 1.95 6.12 -9.53
C ASP A 185 1.03 5.76 -8.35
N ALA A 186 0.17 4.77 -8.53
CA ALA A 186 -0.57 4.13 -7.46
C ALA A 186 -0.47 2.61 -7.55
N ILE A 187 -0.08 1.96 -6.46
CA ILE A 187 -0.10 0.50 -6.32
C ILE A 187 -1.35 0.13 -5.52
N ILE A 188 -2.30 -0.56 -6.15
CA ILE A 188 -3.54 -0.97 -5.51
C ILE A 188 -3.50 -2.48 -5.32
N PHE A 189 -3.68 -2.95 -4.08
CA PHE A 189 -3.58 -4.38 -3.77
C PHE A 189 -4.56 -4.82 -2.69
N THR A 190 -4.92 -6.10 -2.71
CA THR A 190 -5.66 -6.73 -1.61
C THR A 190 -4.74 -7.02 -0.44
N CYS A 191 -5.17 -6.72 0.78
CA CYS A 191 -4.34 -6.95 2.00
C CYS A 191 -4.12 -8.43 2.32
N LEU A 192 -4.68 -9.36 1.57
CA LEU A 192 -4.31 -10.77 1.61
C LEU A 192 -3.00 -11.08 0.89
N LEU A 193 -2.57 -10.22 -0.03
CA LEU A 193 -1.28 -10.35 -0.70
C LEU A 193 -0.15 -10.30 0.34
N TYR A 194 0.80 -11.20 0.27
CA TYR A 194 2.04 -11.05 1.03
C TYR A 194 2.85 -9.91 0.43
N THR A 195 3.14 -8.90 1.26
CA THR A 195 3.85 -7.67 0.87
C THR A 195 4.95 -7.30 1.87
N SER A 196 5.91 -6.55 1.41
CA SER A 196 6.97 -5.95 2.20
C SER A 196 7.18 -4.49 1.81
#